data_5e10fb1a9deded74eb53f973495291a6
#
_entry.id   5e10fb1a9deded74eb53f973495291a6
#
_cell.length_a   1.000
_cell.length_b   1.000
_cell.length_c   1.000
_cell.angle_alpha   90.00
_cell.angle_beta   90.00
_cell.angle_gamma   90.00
#
_symmetry.space_group_name_H-M   'P 1'
#
loop_
_entity.id
_entity.type
_entity.pdbx_description
1 polymer ?
#
loop_
_entity_poly.entity_id
_entity_poly.type
_entity_poly.pdbx_seq_one_letter_code
_entity_poly.pdbx_strand_id
1 'polypeptide(L)'
;MVNRSSSATPPSPSPAAPPSLLDPHLDPVWEAVRLRLERRGSDDRGRVRLPQLDTRARFLLGALVSGRAGATLDLGVLERALRALGVAEALPAALAALGHPVSDGPAERRAKRSLARAAREAVRAEAASWPEDWAVEWADGIARSGLLAGLDPSGARELLLQVRTVLDHLGEAQATTRTRSRTELAAAVLGSAHALDRGTRAGAAVARALAFRHAVHGREADGSGDRGRDRCGRGARGSGDPRADRRAIWALAGAQPDLVSATVLCWNLRPTPDSGLQTLLAEASRIGVPLHLTQYTLRVHPVVLPDGADVLAVENPRVVEAAAEARSPLSVVALSGNPSAAARLLVDQLLGCGARVRYHGDFDSAGLAICGRMHELGLVPWRMDADDYVRAVDTAERAGTPLPTERRPSPATPWSPALRETFDRRRKVVHEELLLDDLLRPPSS
;
A
#
# COMPACT_ATOMS: atom_id res chain seq x y z
N MET A 1 38.42 19.20 -32.48
CA MET A 1 38.17 17.85 -33.03
C MET A 1 36.67 17.63 -33.10
N VAL A 2 36.15 17.61 -34.29
CA VAL A 2 34.69 17.63 -34.59
C VAL A 2 34.18 16.20 -34.50
N ASN A 3 33.25 15.94 -33.62
CA ASN A 3 32.59 14.63 -33.45
C ASN A 3 31.40 14.59 -34.45
N ARG A 4 31.50 13.73 -35.44
CA ARG A 4 30.49 13.53 -36.47
C ARG A 4 29.33 12.73 -35.86
N SER A 5 28.19 13.37 -35.65
CA SER A 5 26.92 12.72 -35.40
C SER A 5 26.48 11.92 -36.65
N SER A 6 26.41 10.62 -36.53
CA SER A 6 25.83 9.71 -37.52
C SER A 6 24.32 9.94 -37.55
N SER A 7 23.87 10.57 -38.63
CA SER A 7 22.44 10.72 -38.96
C SER A 7 21.91 9.38 -39.46
N ALA A 8 21.16 8.67 -38.63
CA ALA A 8 20.36 7.55 -39.10
C ALA A 8 19.23 8.08 -39.98
N THR A 9 19.23 7.70 -41.23
CA THR A 9 18.15 7.96 -42.21
C THR A 9 16.86 7.33 -41.70
N PRO A 10 15.73 8.07 -41.66
CA PRO A 10 14.46 7.47 -41.27
C PRO A 10 14.05 6.40 -42.29
N PRO A 11 13.45 5.29 -41.86
CA PRO A 11 12.99 4.23 -42.74
C PRO A 11 11.96 4.80 -43.72
N SER A 12 12.10 4.45 -45.02
CA SER A 12 11.15 4.79 -46.07
C SER A 12 9.72 4.36 -45.66
N PRO A 13 8.68 5.15 -45.98
CA PRO A 13 7.32 4.77 -45.66
C PRO A 13 6.99 3.45 -46.36
N SER A 14 6.55 2.46 -45.65
CA SER A 14 6.00 1.19 -46.16
C SER A 14 4.89 1.50 -47.16
N PRO A 15 4.81 0.80 -48.32
CA PRO A 15 3.71 0.97 -49.24
C PRO A 15 2.38 0.72 -48.50
N ALA A 16 1.44 1.63 -48.67
CA ALA A 16 0.13 1.54 -48.04
C ALA A 16 -0.56 0.24 -48.47
N ALA A 17 -1.07 -0.52 -47.52
CA ALA A 17 -1.79 -1.76 -47.78
C ALA A 17 -2.96 -1.49 -48.78
N PRO A 18 -3.25 -2.40 -49.70
CA PRO A 18 -4.39 -2.26 -50.60
C PRO A 18 -5.70 -2.03 -49.83
N PRO A 19 -6.55 -1.08 -50.25
CA PRO A 19 -7.80 -0.77 -49.54
C PRO A 19 -8.72 -1.98 -49.32
N SER A 20 -8.67 -2.98 -50.17
CA SER A 20 -9.44 -4.23 -50.03
C SER A 20 -9.02 -5.08 -48.85
N LEU A 21 -7.79 -4.94 -48.33
CA LEU A 21 -7.30 -5.64 -47.14
C LEU A 21 -7.62 -4.90 -45.86
N LEU A 22 -7.97 -3.61 -45.95
CA LEU A 22 -8.44 -2.77 -44.82
C LEU A 22 -9.96 -2.80 -44.68
N ASP A 23 -10.65 -3.66 -45.44
CA ASP A 23 -12.10 -3.82 -45.32
C ASP A 23 -12.46 -4.41 -43.92
N PRO A 24 -13.32 -3.75 -43.16
CA PRO A 24 -13.67 -4.20 -41.79
C PRO A 24 -14.22 -5.64 -41.70
N HIS A 25 -14.75 -6.17 -42.80
CA HIS A 25 -15.18 -7.57 -42.87
C HIS A 25 -14.03 -8.57 -42.70
N LEU A 26 -12.78 -8.16 -42.94
CA LEU A 26 -11.59 -8.97 -42.73
C LEU A 26 -11.00 -8.89 -41.30
N ASP A 27 -11.43 -7.94 -40.46
CA ASP A 27 -10.94 -7.80 -39.11
C ASP A 27 -11.00 -9.11 -38.28
N PRO A 28 -12.07 -9.91 -38.37
CA PRO A 28 -12.10 -11.21 -37.67
C PRO A 28 -11.04 -12.20 -38.14
N VAL A 29 -10.58 -12.10 -39.41
CA VAL A 29 -9.50 -12.91 -39.98
C VAL A 29 -8.17 -12.47 -39.41
N TRP A 30 -7.89 -11.15 -39.46
CA TRP A 30 -6.65 -10.57 -38.93
C TRP A 30 -6.51 -10.81 -37.44
N GLU A 31 -7.58 -10.67 -36.69
CA GLU A 31 -7.62 -10.94 -35.24
C GLU A 31 -7.34 -12.42 -34.95
N ALA A 32 -7.94 -13.36 -35.69
CA ALA A 32 -7.67 -14.77 -35.50
C ALA A 32 -6.21 -15.14 -35.78
N VAL A 33 -5.61 -14.54 -36.83
CA VAL A 33 -4.21 -14.73 -37.19
C VAL A 33 -3.30 -14.11 -36.13
N ARG A 34 -3.57 -12.87 -35.68
CA ARG A 34 -2.84 -12.19 -34.62
C ARG A 34 -2.80 -13.01 -33.35
N LEU A 35 -3.97 -13.45 -32.83
CA LEU A 35 -4.08 -14.26 -31.64
C LEU A 35 -3.35 -15.63 -31.77
N ARG A 36 -3.30 -16.19 -32.97
CA ARG A 36 -2.56 -17.43 -33.25
C ARG A 36 -1.05 -17.18 -33.12
N LEU A 37 -0.53 -16.12 -33.76
CA LEU A 37 0.89 -15.77 -33.69
C LEU A 37 1.31 -15.40 -32.26
N GLU A 38 0.51 -14.67 -31.54
CA GLU A 38 0.77 -14.33 -30.13
C GLU A 38 0.86 -15.56 -29.21
N ARG A 39 0.08 -16.62 -29.51
CA ARG A 39 0.10 -17.86 -28.73
C ARG A 39 1.23 -18.81 -29.10
N ARG A 40 1.56 -18.92 -30.39
CA ARG A 40 2.48 -19.91 -30.94
C ARG A 40 3.87 -19.35 -31.27
N GLY A 41 3.99 -18.05 -31.41
CA GLY A 41 5.19 -17.34 -31.84
C GLY A 41 5.03 -16.72 -33.22
N SER A 42 5.79 -15.65 -33.47
CA SER A 42 5.77 -14.90 -34.71
C SER A 42 6.15 -15.70 -35.96
N ASP A 43 6.85 -16.82 -35.78
CA ASP A 43 7.32 -17.71 -36.85
C ASP A 43 6.36 -18.87 -37.13
N ASP A 44 5.20 -18.94 -36.48
CA ASP A 44 4.22 -20.02 -36.76
C ASP A 44 3.68 -19.92 -38.19
N ARG A 45 3.84 -20.99 -38.96
CA ARG A 45 3.36 -21.14 -40.35
C ARG A 45 2.28 -22.22 -40.46
N GLY A 46 1.72 -22.63 -39.34
CA GLY A 46 0.65 -23.62 -39.28
C GLY A 46 -0.70 -23.09 -39.73
N ARG A 47 -1.76 -23.87 -39.48
CA ARG A 47 -3.14 -23.48 -39.83
C ARG A 47 -3.84 -22.83 -38.64
N VAL A 48 -4.54 -21.72 -38.90
CA VAL A 48 -5.43 -21.04 -37.93
C VAL A 48 -6.88 -21.37 -38.27
N ARG A 49 -7.68 -21.68 -37.24
CA ARG A 49 -9.12 -21.82 -37.38
C ARG A 49 -9.74 -20.42 -37.42
N LEU A 50 -10.52 -20.17 -38.47
CA LEU A 50 -11.22 -18.90 -38.64
C LEU A 50 -12.57 -18.93 -37.90
N PRO A 51 -13.05 -17.78 -37.44
CA PRO A 51 -14.41 -17.62 -36.97
C PRO A 51 -15.40 -17.76 -38.14
N GLN A 52 -16.70 -17.73 -37.83
CA GLN A 52 -17.70 -17.72 -38.88
C GLN A 52 -17.61 -16.40 -39.67
N LEU A 53 -17.18 -16.49 -40.95
CA LEU A 53 -17.03 -15.35 -41.84
C LEU A 53 -18.35 -15.11 -42.60
N ASP A 54 -18.66 -13.86 -42.85
CA ASP A 54 -19.74 -13.47 -43.77
C ASP A 54 -19.37 -13.68 -45.26
N THR A 55 -20.30 -13.43 -46.13
CA THR A 55 -20.11 -13.66 -47.57
C THR A 55 -19.02 -12.75 -48.16
N ARG A 56 -18.92 -11.49 -47.69
CA ARG A 56 -17.94 -10.53 -48.15
C ARG A 56 -16.54 -10.89 -47.69
N ALA A 57 -16.35 -11.22 -46.40
CA ALA A 57 -15.08 -11.69 -45.88
C ALA A 57 -14.56 -12.95 -46.58
N ARG A 58 -15.46 -13.91 -46.89
CA ARG A 58 -15.08 -15.13 -47.66
C ARG A 58 -14.64 -14.79 -49.07
N PHE A 59 -15.33 -13.89 -49.72
CA PHE A 59 -14.96 -13.46 -51.09
C PHE A 59 -13.58 -12.79 -51.07
N LEU A 60 -13.37 -11.80 -50.21
CA LEU A 60 -12.11 -11.05 -50.12
C LEU A 60 -10.93 -11.97 -49.72
N LEU A 61 -11.12 -12.83 -48.71
CA LEU A 61 -10.10 -13.78 -48.32
C LEU A 61 -9.81 -14.81 -49.39
N GLY A 62 -10.84 -15.32 -50.11
CA GLY A 62 -10.69 -16.23 -51.22
C GLY A 62 -9.90 -15.63 -52.39
N ALA A 63 -10.15 -14.35 -52.73
CA ALA A 63 -9.39 -13.61 -53.70
C ALA A 63 -7.92 -13.44 -53.28
N LEU A 64 -7.67 -13.16 -52.00
CA LEU A 64 -6.31 -12.97 -51.47
C LEU A 64 -5.49 -14.28 -51.55
N VAL A 65 -6.05 -15.41 -51.14
CA VAL A 65 -5.31 -16.70 -51.08
C VAL A 65 -5.48 -17.57 -52.33
N SER A 66 -6.06 -17.01 -53.42
CA SER A 66 -6.30 -17.68 -54.71
C SER A 66 -7.05 -19.01 -54.54
N GLY A 67 -8.06 -19.06 -53.66
CA GLY A 67 -8.81 -20.27 -53.37
C GLY A 67 -10.09 -20.03 -52.57
N ARG A 68 -10.83 -21.10 -52.29
CA ARG A 68 -12.06 -21.02 -51.49
C ARG A 68 -11.69 -20.83 -50.01
N ALA A 69 -12.17 -19.74 -49.37
CA ALA A 69 -12.00 -19.51 -47.95
C ALA A 69 -12.74 -20.62 -47.14
N GLY A 70 -11.99 -21.51 -46.49
CA GLY A 70 -12.50 -22.60 -45.67
C GLY A 70 -12.58 -22.20 -44.19
N ALA A 71 -12.91 -23.17 -43.30
CA ALA A 71 -12.91 -22.99 -41.86
C ALA A 71 -11.51 -22.82 -41.25
N THR A 72 -10.46 -23.07 -42.02
CA THR A 72 -9.06 -22.92 -41.63
C THR A 72 -8.26 -22.20 -42.71
N LEU A 73 -7.31 -21.39 -42.27
CA LEU A 73 -6.39 -20.63 -43.14
C LEU A 73 -4.95 -21.08 -42.87
N ASP A 74 -4.20 -21.37 -43.88
CA ASP A 74 -2.78 -21.68 -43.83
C ASP A 74 -1.97 -20.37 -43.78
N LEU A 75 -1.19 -20.18 -42.72
CA LEU A 75 -0.45 -18.93 -42.49
C LEU A 75 0.69 -18.73 -43.51
N GLY A 76 1.29 -19.82 -43.98
CA GLY A 76 2.32 -19.74 -45.01
C GLY A 76 1.74 -19.30 -46.38
N VAL A 77 0.52 -19.74 -46.73
CA VAL A 77 -0.19 -19.28 -47.90
C VAL A 77 -0.55 -17.81 -47.79
N LEU A 78 -1.07 -17.41 -46.62
CA LEU A 78 -1.41 -16.01 -46.32
C LEU A 78 -0.18 -15.11 -46.44
N GLU A 79 0.93 -15.48 -45.83
CA GLU A 79 2.17 -14.71 -45.87
C GLU A 79 2.67 -14.50 -47.28
N ARG A 80 2.69 -15.55 -48.11
CA ARG A 80 3.08 -15.44 -49.54
C ARG A 80 2.16 -14.51 -50.32
N ALA A 81 0.86 -14.58 -50.05
CA ALA A 81 -0.12 -13.71 -50.72
C ALA A 81 0.08 -12.23 -50.33
N LEU A 82 0.26 -11.93 -49.05
CA LEU A 82 0.51 -10.56 -48.60
C LEU A 82 1.85 -10.00 -49.08
N ARG A 83 2.90 -10.85 -49.15
CA ARG A 83 4.19 -10.48 -49.74
C ARG A 83 4.07 -10.20 -51.24
N ALA A 84 3.33 -11.00 -51.99
CA ALA A 84 3.10 -10.80 -53.40
C ALA A 84 2.36 -9.48 -53.71
N LEU A 85 1.55 -9.00 -52.79
CA LEU A 85 0.87 -7.71 -52.85
C LEU A 85 1.73 -6.53 -52.34
N GLY A 86 2.98 -6.79 -51.90
CA GLY A 86 3.89 -5.77 -51.42
C GLY A 86 3.54 -5.19 -50.05
N VAL A 87 2.68 -5.85 -49.24
CA VAL A 87 2.26 -5.35 -47.92
C VAL A 87 3.42 -5.40 -46.94
N ALA A 88 4.09 -6.54 -46.81
CA ALA A 88 5.32 -6.73 -46.01
C ALA A 88 5.99 -8.09 -46.31
N GLU A 89 7.28 -8.20 -45.95
CA GLU A 89 8.06 -9.42 -46.16
C GLU A 89 7.71 -10.55 -45.17
N ALA A 90 7.18 -10.21 -43.98
CA ALA A 90 6.81 -11.15 -42.93
C ALA A 90 5.39 -10.91 -42.45
N LEU A 91 4.72 -12.00 -42.05
CA LEU A 91 3.32 -11.96 -41.61
C LEU A 91 3.06 -11.03 -40.42
N PRO A 92 3.92 -10.95 -39.36
CA PRO A 92 3.71 -9.97 -38.28
C PRO A 92 3.77 -8.51 -38.74
N ALA A 93 4.69 -8.18 -39.66
CA ALA A 93 4.80 -6.84 -40.23
C ALA A 93 3.59 -6.51 -41.10
N ALA A 94 3.09 -7.49 -41.87
CA ALA A 94 1.89 -7.32 -42.67
C ALA A 94 0.65 -7.04 -41.81
N LEU A 95 0.48 -7.79 -40.71
CA LEU A 95 -0.61 -7.56 -39.75
C LEU A 95 -0.50 -6.17 -39.10
N ALA A 96 0.70 -5.73 -38.75
CA ALA A 96 0.91 -4.37 -38.23
C ALA A 96 0.50 -3.28 -39.24
N ALA A 97 0.84 -3.46 -40.54
CA ALA A 97 0.41 -2.56 -41.62
C ALA A 97 -1.11 -2.57 -41.83
N LEU A 98 -1.79 -3.66 -41.49
CA LEU A 98 -3.25 -3.80 -41.54
C LEU A 98 -3.96 -3.35 -40.23
N GLY A 99 -3.24 -2.75 -39.26
CA GLY A 99 -3.82 -2.27 -38.01
C GLY A 99 -3.93 -3.32 -36.91
N HIS A 100 -3.38 -4.52 -37.09
CA HIS A 100 -3.41 -5.65 -36.13
C HIS A 100 -1.99 -6.05 -35.68
N PRO A 101 -1.24 -5.19 -34.95
CA PRO A 101 0.12 -5.48 -34.55
C PRO A 101 0.18 -6.73 -33.64
N VAL A 102 1.13 -7.62 -33.90
CA VAL A 102 1.35 -8.85 -33.13
C VAL A 102 2.28 -8.55 -31.98
N SER A 103 1.85 -8.80 -30.73
CA SER A 103 2.74 -8.81 -29.58
C SER A 103 3.44 -10.18 -29.48
N ASP A 104 4.78 -10.18 -29.33
CA ASP A 104 5.52 -11.43 -29.08
C ASP A 104 5.43 -11.83 -27.60
N GLY A 105 4.20 -12.05 -27.13
CA GLY A 105 3.90 -12.37 -25.75
C GLY A 105 4.67 -13.57 -25.18
N PRO A 106 4.93 -14.65 -25.93
CA PRO A 106 5.81 -15.73 -25.46
C PRO A 106 7.27 -15.32 -25.29
N ALA A 107 7.85 -14.55 -26.21
CA ALA A 107 9.23 -14.08 -26.11
C ALA A 107 9.38 -13.04 -24.99
N GLU A 108 8.43 -12.08 -24.91
CA GLU A 108 8.39 -11.11 -23.80
C GLU A 108 8.28 -11.80 -22.44
N ARG A 109 7.44 -12.83 -22.32
CA ARG A 109 7.35 -13.61 -21.07
C ARG A 109 8.65 -14.36 -20.76
N ARG A 110 9.32 -14.92 -21.78
CA ARG A 110 10.63 -15.57 -21.61
C ARG A 110 11.68 -14.53 -21.18
N ALA A 111 11.74 -13.37 -21.86
CA ALA A 111 12.66 -12.31 -21.52
C ALA A 111 12.43 -11.79 -20.09
N LYS A 112 11.18 -11.53 -19.67
CA LYS A 112 10.84 -11.16 -18.29
C LYS A 112 11.26 -12.22 -17.27
N ARG A 113 11.06 -13.51 -17.55
CA ARG A 113 11.48 -14.58 -16.67
C ARG A 113 13.00 -14.68 -16.57
N SER A 114 13.71 -14.55 -17.70
CA SER A 114 15.17 -14.54 -17.75
C SER A 114 15.76 -13.37 -16.95
N LEU A 115 15.21 -12.18 -17.13
CA LEU A 115 15.60 -10.98 -16.38
C LEU A 115 15.36 -11.15 -14.87
N ALA A 116 14.18 -11.65 -14.49
CA ALA A 116 13.86 -11.91 -13.09
C ALA A 116 14.76 -12.99 -12.46
N ARG A 117 15.16 -13.99 -13.23
CA ARG A 117 16.12 -15.02 -12.79
C ARG A 117 17.51 -14.39 -12.58
N ALA A 118 18.02 -13.63 -13.56
CA ALA A 118 19.31 -12.97 -13.48
C ALA A 118 19.36 -11.96 -12.32
N ALA A 119 18.30 -11.22 -12.06
CA ALA A 119 18.21 -10.32 -10.89
C ALA A 119 18.28 -11.08 -9.56
N ARG A 120 17.65 -12.26 -9.44
CA ARG A 120 17.76 -13.12 -8.24
C ARG A 120 19.16 -13.67 -8.04
N GLU A 121 19.81 -14.10 -9.12
CA GLU A 121 21.18 -14.60 -9.10
C GLU A 121 22.16 -13.49 -8.67
N ALA A 122 21.99 -12.26 -9.18
CA ALA A 122 22.79 -11.10 -8.81
C ALA A 122 22.66 -10.75 -7.32
N VAL A 123 21.42 -10.74 -6.80
CA VAL A 123 21.11 -10.50 -5.39
C VAL A 123 21.76 -11.57 -4.49
N ARG A 124 21.65 -12.84 -4.87
CA ARG A 124 22.25 -13.94 -4.10
C ARG A 124 23.76 -13.89 -4.10
N ALA A 125 24.38 -13.59 -5.25
CA ALA A 125 25.83 -13.44 -5.37
C ALA A 125 26.35 -12.27 -4.53
N GLU A 126 25.65 -11.14 -4.53
CA GLU A 126 25.99 -9.99 -3.70
C GLU A 126 25.89 -10.32 -2.21
N ALA A 127 24.77 -10.93 -1.77
CA ALA A 127 24.57 -11.33 -0.38
C ALA A 127 25.61 -12.36 0.10
N ALA A 128 26.08 -13.24 -0.77
CA ALA A 128 27.14 -14.21 -0.45
C ALA A 128 28.53 -13.59 -0.19
N SER A 129 28.72 -12.33 -0.58
CA SER A 129 29.94 -11.56 -0.27
C SER A 129 29.90 -10.88 1.10
N TRP A 130 28.76 -10.91 1.78
CA TRP A 130 28.58 -10.29 3.09
C TRP A 130 29.15 -11.22 4.19
N PRO A 131 29.70 -10.66 5.28
CA PRO A 131 30.26 -11.49 6.35
C PRO A 131 29.19 -12.17 7.22
N GLU A 132 27.93 -11.78 7.12
CA GLU A 132 26.84 -12.30 7.93
C GLU A 132 26.26 -13.60 7.34
N ASP A 133 26.26 -14.67 8.10
CA ASP A 133 25.73 -15.99 7.69
C ASP A 133 24.24 -15.97 7.26
N TRP A 134 23.46 -15.03 7.80
CA TRP A 134 22.05 -14.88 7.47
C TRP A 134 21.77 -14.17 6.13
N ALA A 135 22.78 -13.51 5.54
CA ALA A 135 22.57 -12.60 4.39
C ALA A 135 21.98 -13.32 3.16
N VAL A 136 22.46 -14.53 2.86
CA VAL A 136 21.98 -15.31 1.70
C VAL A 136 20.53 -15.77 1.89
N GLU A 137 20.16 -16.23 3.08
CA GLU A 137 18.79 -16.65 3.37
C GLU A 137 17.80 -15.47 3.32
N TRP A 138 18.22 -14.32 3.85
CA TRP A 138 17.46 -13.08 3.72
C TRP A 138 17.31 -12.65 2.26
N ALA A 139 18.36 -12.72 1.45
CA ALA A 139 18.35 -12.36 0.03
C ALA A 139 17.38 -13.26 -0.76
N ASP A 140 17.35 -14.57 -0.48
CA ASP A 140 16.36 -15.49 -1.03
C ASP A 140 14.92 -15.11 -0.62
N GLY A 141 14.73 -14.60 0.59
CA GLY A 141 13.46 -14.03 1.08
C GLY A 141 13.05 -12.78 0.30
N ILE A 142 13.96 -11.86 0.04
CA ILE A 142 13.76 -10.66 -0.79
C ILE A 142 13.36 -11.06 -2.22
N ALA A 143 14.05 -12.05 -2.81
CA ALA A 143 13.76 -12.52 -4.15
C ALA A 143 12.33 -13.10 -4.31
N ARG A 144 11.77 -13.69 -3.24
CA ARG A 144 10.39 -14.20 -3.21
C ARG A 144 9.33 -13.13 -2.91
N SER A 145 9.72 -11.99 -2.36
CA SER A 145 8.80 -10.98 -1.84
C SER A 145 8.22 -10.00 -2.86
N GLY A 146 8.64 -10.11 -4.13
CA GLY A 146 8.25 -9.18 -5.19
C GLY A 146 9.04 -7.86 -5.21
N LEU A 147 9.95 -7.60 -4.26
CA LEU A 147 10.75 -6.37 -4.22
C LEU A 147 11.68 -6.20 -5.43
N LEU A 148 12.06 -7.31 -6.09
CA LEU A 148 12.89 -7.29 -7.29
C LEU A 148 12.08 -7.15 -8.59
N ALA A 149 10.75 -7.05 -8.53
CA ALA A 149 9.91 -7.00 -9.74
C ALA A 149 10.29 -5.80 -10.63
N GLY A 150 10.61 -6.10 -11.90
CA GLY A 150 10.98 -5.09 -12.90
C GLY A 150 12.38 -4.49 -12.72
N LEU A 151 13.20 -4.98 -11.79
CA LEU A 151 14.62 -4.64 -11.74
C LEU A 151 15.42 -5.54 -12.67
N ASP A 152 16.41 -4.95 -13.34
CA ASP A 152 17.51 -5.67 -13.99
C ASP A 152 18.55 -6.14 -12.94
N PRO A 153 19.52 -6.97 -13.31
CA PRO A 153 20.54 -7.46 -12.38
C PRO A 153 21.33 -6.35 -11.68
N SER A 154 21.61 -5.24 -12.37
CA SER A 154 22.37 -4.12 -11.81
C SER A 154 21.54 -3.36 -10.78
N GLY A 155 20.29 -3.05 -11.08
CA GLY A 155 19.38 -2.38 -10.13
C GLY A 155 19.03 -3.26 -8.92
N ALA A 156 18.98 -4.58 -9.10
CA ALA A 156 18.79 -5.53 -8.01
C ALA A 156 20.02 -5.58 -7.07
N ARG A 157 21.23 -5.55 -7.64
CA ARG A 157 22.49 -5.45 -6.88
C ARG A 157 22.60 -4.11 -6.15
N GLU A 158 22.28 -3.01 -6.83
CA GLU A 158 22.27 -1.68 -6.24
C GLU A 158 21.36 -1.59 -5.02
N LEU A 159 20.19 -2.21 -5.07
CA LEU A 159 19.27 -2.30 -3.93
C LEU A 159 19.95 -2.98 -2.72
N LEU A 160 20.71 -4.06 -2.94
CA LEU A 160 21.44 -4.72 -1.86
C LEU A 160 22.57 -3.88 -1.30
N LEU A 161 23.33 -3.19 -2.15
CA LEU A 161 24.38 -2.27 -1.73
C LEU A 161 23.80 -1.14 -0.86
N GLN A 162 22.65 -0.58 -1.23
CA GLN A 162 21.93 0.39 -0.41
C GLN A 162 21.56 -0.18 0.95
N VAL A 163 21.04 -1.41 1.00
CA VAL A 163 20.72 -2.10 2.26
C VAL A 163 22.00 -2.28 3.09
N ARG A 164 23.07 -2.76 2.49
CA ARG A 164 24.36 -2.96 3.16
C ARG A 164 24.87 -1.67 3.79
N THR A 165 24.93 -0.58 3.01
CA THR A 165 25.40 0.72 3.50
C THR A 165 24.56 1.21 4.70
N VAL A 166 23.23 1.02 4.66
CA VAL A 166 22.36 1.39 5.78
C VAL A 166 22.64 0.53 7.02
N LEU A 167 22.84 -0.79 6.86
CA LEU A 167 23.13 -1.69 7.98
C LEU A 167 24.47 -1.39 8.64
N ASP A 168 25.50 -1.07 7.85
CA ASP A 168 26.82 -0.69 8.34
C ASP A 168 26.75 0.59 9.19
N HIS A 169 26.05 1.63 8.70
CA HIS A 169 25.84 2.87 9.45
C HIS A 169 25.01 2.68 10.73
N LEU A 170 24.07 1.74 10.74
CA LEU A 170 23.33 1.40 11.96
C LEU A 170 24.22 0.66 12.97
N GLY A 171 25.14 -0.19 12.52
CA GLY A 171 26.14 -0.85 13.37
C GLY A 171 27.07 0.15 14.04
N GLU A 172 27.59 1.12 13.29
CA GLU A 172 28.44 2.20 13.80
C GLU A 172 27.70 3.13 14.78
N ALA A 173 26.40 3.42 14.52
CA ALA A 173 25.60 4.28 15.38
C ALA A 173 25.28 3.63 16.74
N GLN A 174 25.19 2.29 16.81
CA GLN A 174 25.05 1.57 18.08
C GLN A 174 26.31 1.68 18.95
N ALA A 175 27.49 1.84 18.33
CA ALA A 175 28.75 2.06 19.06
C ALA A 175 28.88 3.49 19.60
N THR A 176 28.13 4.45 19.05
CA THR A 176 28.15 5.86 19.45
C THR A 176 26.78 6.26 19.95
N THR A 177 26.38 6.20 21.13
CA THR A 177 25.12 6.59 21.82
C THR A 177 24.22 7.65 21.11
N ARG A 178 24.44 7.99 19.84
CA ARG A 178 23.71 8.97 19.05
C ARG A 178 22.60 8.28 18.24
N THR A 179 21.39 8.37 18.70
CA THR A 179 20.21 7.98 17.92
C THR A 179 20.01 8.93 16.75
N ARG A 180 19.97 8.40 15.52
CA ARG A 180 19.64 9.18 14.31
C ARG A 180 18.18 8.92 13.93
N SER A 181 17.50 9.93 13.40
CA SER A 181 16.19 9.69 12.80
C SER A 181 16.35 8.87 11.49
N ARG A 182 15.31 8.10 11.13
CA ARG A 182 15.33 7.34 9.87
C ARG A 182 15.50 8.24 8.65
N THR A 183 14.97 9.46 8.69
CA THR A 183 15.09 10.47 7.62
C THR A 183 16.50 11.03 7.54
N GLU A 184 17.16 11.30 8.67
CA GLU A 184 18.56 11.70 8.71
C GLU A 184 19.48 10.60 8.16
N LEU A 185 19.24 9.34 8.57
CA LEU A 185 19.95 8.19 8.07
C LEU A 185 19.79 8.04 6.55
N ALA A 186 18.55 8.14 6.05
CA ALA A 186 18.24 8.07 4.63
C ALA A 186 18.92 9.18 3.82
N ALA A 187 18.90 10.41 4.31
CA ALA A 187 19.57 11.54 3.67
C ALA A 187 21.08 11.37 3.64
N ALA A 188 21.68 10.99 4.78
CA ALA A 188 23.14 10.85 4.91
C ALA A 188 23.70 9.68 4.10
N VAL A 189 22.98 8.57 4.01
CA VAL A 189 23.47 7.30 3.43
C VAL A 189 23.04 7.13 1.98
N LEU A 190 21.81 7.53 1.64
CA LEU A 190 21.19 7.29 0.33
C LEU A 190 20.93 8.59 -0.45
N GLY A 191 21.34 9.75 0.09
CA GLY A 191 21.20 11.04 -0.56
C GLY A 191 19.77 11.60 -0.63
N SER A 192 18.79 10.91 -0.03
CA SER A 192 17.38 11.35 -0.02
C SER A 192 16.72 11.01 1.30
N ALA A 193 16.14 12.00 1.98
CA ALA A 193 15.41 11.82 3.25
C ALA A 193 14.25 10.82 3.15
N HIS A 194 13.72 10.61 1.94
CA HIS A 194 12.59 9.72 1.66
C HIS A 194 12.99 8.32 1.18
N ALA A 195 14.31 8.05 1.00
CA ALA A 195 14.79 6.77 0.47
C ALA A 195 14.40 5.55 1.32
N LEU A 196 14.22 5.73 2.62
CA LEU A 196 13.82 4.68 3.57
C LEU A 196 12.35 4.74 3.98
N ASP A 197 11.52 5.51 3.27
CA ASP A 197 10.09 5.57 3.54
C ASP A 197 9.39 4.23 3.29
N ARG A 198 8.23 4.06 3.91
CA ARG A 198 7.48 2.80 3.91
C ARG A 198 7.16 2.26 2.50
N GLY A 199 6.95 3.14 1.53
CA GLY A 199 6.61 2.79 0.15
C GLY A 199 7.80 2.50 -0.75
N THR A 200 9.03 2.72 -0.28
CA THR A 200 10.23 2.53 -1.08
C THR A 200 10.75 1.10 -1.00
N ARG A 201 11.40 0.64 -2.07
CA ARG A 201 12.04 -0.68 -2.11
C ARG A 201 13.16 -0.79 -1.09
N ALA A 202 14.01 0.23 -0.98
CA ALA A 202 15.11 0.27 -0.02
C ALA A 202 14.57 0.21 1.43
N GLY A 203 13.60 1.04 1.79
CA GLY A 203 12.97 1.02 3.11
C GLY A 203 12.32 -0.32 3.47
N ALA A 204 11.70 -0.99 2.47
CA ALA A 204 11.11 -2.32 2.67
C ALA A 204 12.17 -3.41 2.81
N ALA A 205 13.27 -3.34 2.03
CA ALA A 205 14.37 -4.30 2.08
C ALA A 205 15.15 -4.19 3.40
N VAL A 206 15.51 -2.97 3.81
CA VAL A 206 16.19 -2.70 5.10
C VAL A 206 15.35 -3.18 6.27
N ALA A 207 14.05 -2.84 6.32
CA ALA A 207 13.18 -3.28 7.42
C ALA A 207 13.13 -4.81 7.53
N ARG A 208 13.16 -5.54 6.40
CA ARG A 208 13.22 -7.00 6.40
C ARG A 208 14.58 -7.53 6.84
N ALA A 209 15.69 -6.87 6.48
CA ALA A 209 17.02 -7.23 6.94
C ALA A 209 17.13 -7.09 8.46
N LEU A 210 16.65 -5.99 9.01
CA LEU A 210 16.63 -5.74 10.44
C LEU A 210 15.79 -6.77 11.20
N ALA A 211 14.58 -7.08 10.68
CA ALA A 211 13.72 -8.11 11.26
C ALA A 211 14.37 -9.49 11.24
N PHE A 212 15.02 -9.84 10.12
CA PHE A 212 15.73 -11.11 9.96
C PHE A 212 16.91 -11.20 10.93
N ARG A 213 17.75 -10.17 10.98
CA ARG A 213 18.89 -10.05 11.91
C ARG A 213 18.43 -10.23 13.37
N HIS A 214 17.36 -9.55 13.77
CA HIS A 214 16.83 -9.65 15.13
C HIS A 214 16.31 -11.05 15.45
N ALA A 215 15.63 -11.71 14.50
CA ALA A 215 15.15 -13.08 14.69
C ALA A 215 16.28 -14.11 14.79
N VAL A 216 17.41 -13.90 14.12
CA VAL A 216 18.59 -14.77 14.20
C VAL A 216 19.28 -14.61 15.55
N HIS A 217 19.60 -13.38 15.97
CA HIS A 217 20.26 -13.14 17.26
C HIS A 217 19.38 -13.51 18.47
N GLY A 218 18.05 -13.39 18.38
CA GLY A 218 17.13 -13.85 19.42
C GLY A 218 17.17 -15.38 19.62
N ARG A 219 17.38 -16.15 18.55
CA ARG A 219 17.52 -17.62 18.61
C ARG A 219 18.86 -18.05 19.19
N GLU A 220 19.93 -17.32 18.96
CA GLU A 220 21.25 -17.56 19.53
C GLU A 220 21.25 -17.31 21.05
N ALA A 221 20.50 -16.30 21.52
CA ALA A 221 20.39 -15.98 22.95
C ALA A 221 19.58 -17.01 23.74
N ASP A 222 18.59 -17.67 23.09
CA ASP A 222 17.73 -18.69 23.74
C ASP A 222 18.33 -20.12 23.76
N GLY A 223 19.53 -20.33 23.21
CA GLY A 223 20.26 -21.60 23.30
C GLY A 223 19.58 -22.82 22.66
N SER A 224 18.52 -22.66 21.89
CA SER A 224 17.78 -23.74 21.25
C SER A 224 18.33 -24.05 19.85
N GLY A 225 19.36 -24.92 19.81
CA GLY A 225 19.96 -25.46 18.57
C GLY A 225 19.10 -26.52 17.88
N ASP A 226 17.79 -26.34 17.79
CA ASP A 226 16.95 -27.24 17.02
C ASP A 226 16.77 -26.73 15.58
N ARG A 227 17.36 -27.46 14.63
CA ARG A 227 17.24 -27.26 13.18
C ARG A 227 15.89 -27.79 12.66
N GLY A 228 14.79 -27.34 13.28
CA GLY A 228 13.45 -27.61 12.80
C GLY A 228 13.10 -26.64 11.67
N ARG A 229 12.91 -27.21 10.47
CA ARG A 229 12.35 -26.54 9.30
C ARG A 229 10.95 -25.99 9.61
N ASP A 230 10.86 -24.77 10.13
CA ASP A 230 9.59 -24.05 10.14
C ASP A 230 9.63 -22.89 9.17
N ARG A 231 8.70 -23.00 8.23
CA ARG A 231 8.43 -22.12 7.10
C ARG A 231 8.19 -20.69 7.55
N CYS A 232 8.93 -19.78 6.92
CA CYS A 232 8.60 -18.36 6.74
C CYS A 232 7.44 -17.79 7.59
N GLY A 233 7.78 -17.03 8.63
CA GLY A 233 7.02 -15.82 8.92
C GLY A 233 5.73 -15.93 9.72
N ARG A 234 5.51 -16.98 10.54
CA ARG A 234 4.41 -17.02 11.50
C ARG A 234 4.89 -17.42 12.89
N GLY A 235 5.57 -16.52 13.59
CA GLY A 235 6.07 -16.87 14.92
C GLY A 235 6.54 -15.73 15.80
N ALA A 236 6.01 -14.52 15.63
CA ALA A 236 6.01 -13.54 16.71
C ALA A 236 4.57 -13.04 16.83
N ARG A 237 3.85 -13.57 17.83
CA ARG A 237 2.59 -12.95 18.30
C ARG A 237 2.94 -11.69 19.07
N GLY A 238 3.57 -10.72 18.39
CA GLY A 238 3.62 -9.33 18.79
C GLY A 238 2.29 -8.69 18.39
N SER A 239 1.89 -7.65 19.09
CA SER A 239 0.67 -6.86 18.88
C SER A 239 0.24 -6.90 17.41
N GLY A 240 -0.97 -7.30 17.09
CA GLY A 240 -1.43 -7.59 15.72
C GLY A 240 -1.43 -6.41 14.73
N ASP A 241 -0.65 -5.34 15.00
CA ASP A 241 -0.39 -4.23 14.09
C ASP A 241 0.97 -4.40 13.40
N PRO A 242 1.00 -4.74 12.09
CA PRO A 242 2.23 -4.83 11.30
C PRO A 242 3.04 -3.52 11.25
N ARG A 243 2.46 -2.41 11.71
CA ARG A 243 3.11 -1.09 11.77
C ARG A 243 3.89 -0.92 13.06
N ALA A 244 3.35 -1.43 14.18
CA ALA A 244 4.02 -1.42 15.48
C ALA A 244 5.29 -2.27 15.43
N ASP A 245 5.22 -3.48 14.85
CA ASP A 245 6.35 -4.39 14.71
C ASP A 245 7.50 -3.78 13.90
N ARG A 246 7.17 -3.08 12.81
CA ARG A 246 8.19 -2.43 11.97
C ARG A 246 8.85 -1.24 12.66
N ARG A 247 8.11 -0.45 13.46
CA ARG A 247 8.68 0.66 14.25
C ARG A 247 9.62 0.15 15.33
N ALA A 248 9.22 -0.92 16.02
CA ALA A 248 10.05 -1.57 17.02
C ALA A 248 11.38 -2.06 16.42
N ILE A 249 11.36 -2.67 15.23
CA ILE A 249 12.56 -3.14 14.52
C ILE A 249 13.54 -2.01 14.21
N TRP A 250 13.05 -0.86 13.71
CA TRP A 250 13.89 0.30 13.48
C TRP A 250 14.46 0.89 14.77
N ALA A 251 13.65 0.96 15.83
CA ALA A 251 14.09 1.44 17.14
C ALA A 251 15.16 0.55 17.75
N LEU A 252 15.01 -0.79 17.67
CA LEU A 252 16.01 -1.76 18.10
C LEU A 252 17.33 -1.63 17.33
N ALA A 253 17.26 -1.19 16.06
CA ALA A 253 18.43 -0.91 15.23
C ALA A 253 19.06 0.46 15.48
N GLY A 254 18.57 1.26 16.44
CA GLY A 254 19.07 2.61 16.74
C GLY A 254 18.59 3.71 15.80
N ALA A 255 17.67 3.39 14.85
CA ALA A 255 17.04 4.37 13.99
C ALA A 255 15.65 4.72 14.54
N GLN A 256 15.52 5.89 15.13
CA GLN A 256 14.24 6.32 15.65
C GLN A 256 13.33 6.85 14.53
N PRO A 257 12.00 6.62 14.59
CA PRO A 257 11.06 7.33 13.75
C PRO A 257 11.12 8.82 14.09
N ASP A 258 10.78 9.66 13.13
CA ASP A 258 10.55 11.08 13.39
C ASP A 258 9.47 11.22 14.48
N LEU A 259 9.87 11.87 15.57
CA LEU A 259 9.02 12.07 16.75
C LEU A 259 8.19 13.37 16.67
N VAL A 260 8.44 14.21 15.67
CA VAL A 260 7.81 15.53 15.55
C VAL A 260 6.68 15.54 14.51
N SER A 261 6.82 14.79 13.41
CA SER A 261 5.78 14.74 12.36
C SER A 261 4.49 14.04 12.79
N ALA A 262 4.58 13.11 13.76
CA ALA A 262 3.39 12.46 14.30
C ALA A 262 2.81 13.33 15.41
N THR A 263 1.55 13.80 15.22
CA THR A 263 0.84 14.65 16.18
C THR A 263 -0.50 14.04 16.57
N VAL A 264 -1.04 14.52 17.68
CA VAL A 264 -2.42 14.29 18.12
C VAL A 264 -3.04 15.64 18.47
N LEU A 265 -4.25 15.91 17.97
CA LEU A 265 -4.98 17.15 18.25
C LEU A 265 -5.79 16.97 19.53
N CYS A 266 -5.67 17.94 20.45
CA CYS A 266 -6.30 17.91 21.76
C CYS A 266 -7.07 19.20 22.03
N TRP A 267 -8.20 19.07 22.70
CA TRP A 267 -8.99 20.16 23.25
C TRP A 267 -9.20 19.95 24.74
N ASN A 268 -9.02 21.02 25.54
CA ASN A 268 -9.39 21.12 26.94
C ASN A 268 -8.90 19.95 27.83
N LEU A 269 -7.71 19.38 27.54
CA LEU A 269 -7.06 18.48 28.46
C LEU A 269 -6.68 19.28 29.73
N ARG A 270 -7.10 18.80 30.90
CA ARG A 270 -6.90 19.46 32.19
C ARG A 270 -5.99 18.63 33.10
N PRO A 271 -4.69 18.63 32.84
CA PRO A 271 -3.75 17.90 33.67
C PRO A 271 -3.54 18.57 35.01
N THR A 272 -2.99 17.80 35.97
CA THR A 272 -2.52 18.36 37.24
C THR A 272 -1.31 19.28 37.01
N PRO A 273 -1.20 20.47 37.62
CA PRO A 273 -0.22 21.48 37.26
C PRO A 273 1.17 21.25 37.88
N ASP A 274 1.86 20.17 37.44
CA ASP A 274 3.19 19.84 37.96
C ASP A 274 4.35 20.00 36.95
N SER A 275 4.06 20.31 35.68
CA SER A 275 5.07 20.45 34.64
C SER A 275 4.77 21.59 33.69
N GLY A 276 5.77 22.06 32.92
CA GLY A 276 5.58 23.11 31.92
C GLY A 276 4.54 22.76 30.85
N LEU A 277 4.41 21.51 30.44
CA LEU A 277 3.37 21.04 29.52
C LEU A 277 1.98 21.15 30.14
N GLN A 278 1.85 20.82 31.43
CA GLN A 278 0.59 20.93 32.17
C GLN A 278 0.11 22.38 32.21
N THR A 279 1.02 23.31 32.46
CA THR A 279 0.73 24.75 32.43
C THR A 279 0.30 25.21 31.04
N LEU A 280 0.99 24.74 29.98
CA LEU A 280 0.64 25.06 28.59
C LEU A 280 -0.76 24.56 28.22
N LEU A 281 -1.09 23.31 28.57
CA LEU A 281 -2.41 22.71 28.31
C LEU A 281 -3.53 23.42 29.07
N ALA A 282 -3.28 23.77 30.34
CA ALA A 282 -4.23 24.52 31.15
C ALA A 282 -4.49 25.93 30.57
N GLU A 283 -3.43 26.60 30.11
CA GLU A 283 -3.55 27.95 29.49
C GLU A 283 -4.25 27.85 28.13
N ALA A 284 -3.94 26.87 27.30
CA ALA A 284 -4.63 26.64 26.02
C ALA A 284 -6.14 26.44 26.24
N SER A 285 -6.52 25.66 27.24
CA SER A 285 -7.93 25.46 27.61
C SER A 285 -8.58 26.76 28.07
N ARG A 286 -7.86 27.59 28.87
CA ARG A 286 -8.36 28.86 29.35
C ARG A 286 -8.64 29.87 28.23
N ILE A 287 -7.72 29.97 27.24
CA ILE A 287 -7.87 30.86 26.11
C ILE A 287 -8.72 30.31 24.97
N GLY A 288 -9.07 29.03 25.03
CA GLY A 288 -9.96 28.35 24.06
C GLY A 288 -9.28 27.93 22.78
N VAL A 289 -8.04 27.42 22.84
CA VAL A 289 -7.23 27.02 21.68
C VAL A 289 -6.94 25.51 21.74
N PRO A 290 -7.30 24.74 20.69
CA PRO A 290 -6.86 23.36 20.57
C PRO A 290 -5.36 23.27 20.27
N LEU A 291 -4.68 22.22 20.74
CA LEU A 291 -3.25 22.03 20.57
C LEU A 291 -2.93 20.74 19.86
N HIS A 292 -1.93 20.77 18.99
CA HIS A 292 -1.25 19.59 18.49
C HIS A 292 -0.08 19.22 19.40
N LEU A 293 -0.12 18.00 19.97
CA LEU A 293 1.01 17.44 20.71
C LEU A 293 1.78 16.47 19.83
N THR A 294 3.10 16.63 19.77
CA THR A 294 3.99 15.72 19.05
C THR A 294 4.32 14.49 19.89
N GLN A 295 4.75 13.41 19.25
CA GLN A 295 5.26 12.25 19.99
C GLN A 295 6.48 12.62 20.84
N TYR A 296 7.32 13.54 20.37
CA TYR A 296 8.47 14.06 21.13
C TYR A 296 8.01 14.72 22.43
N THR A 297 7.05 15.65 22.32
CA THR A 297 6.49 16.34 23.48
C THR A 297 5.96 15.36 24.54
N LEU A 298 5.18 14.36 24.08
CA LEU A 298 4.58 13.36 24.97
C LEU A 298 5.60 12.40 25.61
N ARG A 299 6.76 12.19 24.98
CA ARG A 299 7.85 11.40 25.58
C ARG A 299 8.63 12.16 26.64
N VAL A 300 8.87 13.45 26.40
CA VAL A 300 9.63 14.30 27.32
C VAL A 300 8.75 14.74 28.51
N HIS A 301 7.48 15.00 28.23
CA HIS A 301 6.50 15.49 29.20
C HIS A 301 5.22 14.65 29.09
N PRO A 302 5.12 13.51 29.79
CA PRO A 302 3.91 12.70 29.80
C PRO A 302 2.70 13.48 30.30
N VAL A 303 1.55 13.26 29.68
CA VAL A 303 0.28 13.87 30.11
C VAL A 303 -0.28 13.03 31.26
N VAL A 304 -0.49 13.65 32.42
CA VAL A 304 -1.09 13.03 33.58
C VAL A 304 -2.35 13.80 33.97
N LEU A 305 -3.50 13.16 33.87
CA LEU A 305 -4.78 13.70 34.32
C LEU A 305 -5.13 13.21 35.72
N PRO A 306 -6.02 13.90 36.42
CA PRO A 306 -6.59 13.34 37.67
C PRO A 306 -7.23 11.97 37.45
N ASP A 307 -7.14 11.10 38.44
CA ASP A 307 -7.77 9.78 38.39
C ASP A 307 -9.27 9.92 38.10
N GLY A 308 -9.80 9.06 37.22
CA GLY A 308 -11.20 9.10 36.80
C GLY A 308 -11.56 10.26 35.87
N ALA A 309 -10.60 11.06 35.41
CA ALA A 309 -10.87 12.11 34.43
C ALA A 309 -11.48 11.53 33.14
N ASP A 310 -12.54 12.17 32.65
CA ASP A 310 -13.20 11.75 31.40
C ASP A 310 -12.59 12.41 30.18
N VAL A 311 -12.20 11.63 29.18
CA VAL A 311 -11.68 12.09 27.89
C VAL A 311 -12.46 11.42 26.76
N LEU A 312 -12.94 12.20 25.82
CA LEU A 312 -13.55 11.72 24.59
C LEU A 312 -12.49 11.63 23.48
N ALA A 313 -12.19 10.43 23.04
CA ALA A 313 -11.40 10.18 21.83
C ALA A 313 -12.34 10.04 20.64
N VAL A 314 -12.05 10.76 19.55
CA VAL A 314 -12.87 10.80 18.33
C VAL A 314 -12.04 10.45 17.11
N GLU A 315 -12.69 9.98 16.07
CA GLU A 315 -12.01 9.70 14.80
C GLU A 315 -11.69 11.01 14.05
N ASN A 316 -12.66 11.93 13.98
CA ASN A 316 -12.59 13.10 13.13
C ASN A 316 -12.10 14.35 13.88
N PRO A 317 -11.05 15.05 13.38
CA PRO A 317 -10.57 16.32 13.94
C PRO A 317 -11.65 17.41 13.99
N ARG A 318 -12.68 17.35 13.13
CA ARG A 318 -13.79 18.33 13.14
C ARG A 318 -14.56 18.36 14.46
N VAL A 319 -14.62 17.22 15.17
CA VAL A 319 -15.25 17.18 16.51
C VAL A 319 -14.46 18.01 17.51
N VAL A 320 -13.11 18.00 17.44
CA VAL A 320 -12.24 18.84 18.29
C VAL A 320 -12.43 20.32 17.94
N GLU A 321 -12.53 20.66 16.67
CA GLU A 321 -12.79 22.04 16.21
C GLU A 321 -14.15 22.52 16.72
N ALA A 322 -15.20 21.73 16.57
CA ALA A 322 -16.54 22.06 17.07
C ALA A 322 -16.56 22.20 18.61
N ALA A 323 -15.81 21.36 19.33
CA ALA A 323 -15.66 21.48 20.77
C ALA A 323 -15.01 22.82 21.18
N ALA A 324 -13.99 23.25 20.42
CA ALA A 324 -13.34 24.54 20.65
C ALA A 324 -14.26 25.72 20.31
N GLU A 325 -14.98 25.68 19.19
CA GLU A 325 -15.96 26.68 18.77
C GLU A 325 -17.06 26.86 19.84
N ALA A 326 -17.59 25.75 20.33
CA ALA A 326 -18.63 25.73 21.37
C ALA A 326 -18.08 25.96 22.80
N ARG A 327 -16.75 26.12 22.96
CA ARG A 327 -16.09 26.13 24.29
C ARG A 327 -16.56 25.01 25.21
N SER A 328 -16.68 23.81 24.64
CA SER A 328 -17.16 22.64 25.34
C SER A 328 -16.33 22.35 26.60
N PRO A 329 -16.96 22.01 27.73
CA PRO A 329 -16.23 21.60 28.93
C PRO A 329 -15.57 20.22 28.82
N LEU A 330 -15.88 19.46 27.76
CA LEU A 330 -15.32 18.11 27.55
C LEU A 330 -13.85 18.19 27.17
N SER A 331 -13.05 17.24 27.67
CA SER A 331 -11.70 16.96 27.13
C SER A 331 -11.84 16.09 25.89
N VAL A 332 -11.35 16.55 24.75
CA VAL A 332 -11.50 15.82 23.47
C VAL A 332 -10.13 15.63 22.81
N VAL A 333 -9.89 14.44 22.25
CA VAL A 333 -8.67 14.12 21.48
C VAL A 333 -9.05 13.48 20.16
N ALA A 334 -8.47 13.93 19.03
CA ALA A 334 -8.72 13.36 17.72
C ALA A 334 -7.64 12.32 17.36
N LEU A 335 -8.06 11.11 17.07
CA LEU A 335 -7.16 10.02 16.68
C LEU A 335 -6.87 9.99 15.18
N SER A 336 -7.69 10.68 14.36
CA SER A 336 -7.57 10.85 12.90
C SER A 336 -7.50 9.51 12.14
N GLY A 337 -8.50 8.67 12.31
CA GLY A 337 -8.59 7.33 11.75
C GLY A 337 -7.71 6.33 12.50
N ASN A 338 -6.79 5.64 11.81
CA ASN A 338 -5.81 4.79 12.50
C ASN A 338 -4.84 5.67 13.33
N PRO A 339 -4.80 5.52 14.66
CA PRO A 339 -4.04 6.39 15.53
C PRO A 339 -2.57 6.54 15.11
N SER A 340 -2.09 7.78 15.07
CA SER A 340 -0.68 8.10 14.89
C SER A 340 0.14 7.58 16.10
N ALA A 341 1.48 7.61 16.00
CA ALA A 341 2.32 7.23 17.15
C ALA A 341 2.13 8.19 18.35
N ALA A 342 1.87 9.48 18.09
CA ALA A 342 1.57 10.45 19.13
C ALA A 342 0.21 10.16 19.77
N ALA A 343 -0.83 9.91 18.95
CA ALA A 343 -2.17 9.59 19.44
C ALA A 343 -2.16 8.31 20.30
N ARG A 344 -1.44 7.26 19.84
CA ARG A 344 -1.31 6.02 20.62
C ARG A 344 -0.61 6.26 21.94
N LEU A 345 0.53 6.99 21.92
CA LEU A 345 1.26 7.29 23.16
C LEU A 345 0.41 8.10 24.14
N LEU A 346 -0.36 9.08 23.65
CA LEU A 346 -1.26 9.86 24.50
C LEU A 346 -2.34 8.95 25.12
N VAL A 347 -2.98 8.08 24.35
CA VAL A 347 -3.99 7.13 24.85
C VAL A 347 -3.39 6.24 25.94
N ASP A 348 -2.18 5.69 25.71
CA ASP A 348 -1.49 4.85 26.68
C ASP A 348 -1.19 5.63 27.99
N GLN A 349 -0.82 6.90 27.91
CA GLN A 349 -0.60 7.78 29.08
C GLN A 349 -1.89 8.07 29.83
N LEU A 350 -2.99 8.38 29.10
CA LEU A 350 -4.30 8.64 29.68
C LEU A 350 -4.85 7.43 30.43
N LEU A 351 -4.78 6.24 29.83
CA LEU A 351 -5.20 5.00 30.48
C LEU A 351 -4.29 4.68 31.67
N GLY A 352 -2.98 4.91 31.53
CA GLY A 352 -1.98 4.66 32.57
C GLY A 352 -2.15 5.55 33.81
N CYS A 353 -2.73 6.74 33.70
CA CYS A 353 -3.04 7.60 34.84
C CYS A 353 -4.45 7.43 35.39
N GLY A 354 -5.21 6.40 34.95
CA GLY A 354 -6.56 6.13 35.42
C GLY A 354 -7.67 6.94 34.82
N ALA A 355 -7.39 7.69 33.73
CA ALA A 355 -8.44 8.41 33.02
C ALA A 355 -9.40 7.45 32.29
N ARG A 356 -10.69 7.78 32.28
CA ARG A 356 -11.70 7.08 31.50
C ARG A 356 -11.67 7.63 30.07
N VAL A 357 -11.13 6.87 29.13
CA VAL A 357 -11.09 7.26 27.73
C VAL A 357 -12.25 6.62 27.00
N ARG A 358 -13.22 7.43 26.58
CA ARG A 358 -14.35 7.03 25.77
C ARG A 358 -13.99 7.20 24.29
N TYR A 359 -14.50 6.33 23.42
CA TYR A 359 -14.24 6.39 21.97
C TYR A 359 -15.53 6.48 21.18
N HIS A 360 -15.56 7.39 20.22
CA HIS A 360 -16.56 7.46 19.13
C HIS A 360 -15.84 7.48 17.79
N GLY A 361 -16.49 6.99 16.74
CA GLY A 361 -16.01 7.04 15.35
C GLY A 361 -17.17 6.95 14.37
N ASP A 362 -16.87 6.98 13.09
CA ASP A 362 -17.87 6.88 12.03
C ASP A 362 -18.66 5.56 12.10
N PHE A 363 -19.95 5.61 11.80
CA PHE A 363 -20.75 4.42 11.54
C PHE A 363 -20.56 3.99 10.07
N ASP A 364 -19.37 3.47 9.77
CA ASP A 364 -19.04 2.75 8.55
C ASP A 364 -18.17 1.52 8.89
N SER A 365 -17.88 0.66 7.92
CA SER A 365 -17.08 -0.55 8.17
C SER A 365 -15.67 -0.26 8.67
N ALA A 366 -15.07 0.89 8.31
CA ALA A 366 -13.74 1.27 8.76
C ALA A 366 -13.78 1.81 10.19
N GLY A 367 -14.70 2.74 10.51
CA GLY A 367 -14.90 3.32 11.83
C GLY A 367 -15.26 2.26 12.87
N LEU A 368 -16.18 1.32 12.54
CA LEU A 368 -16.49 0.19 13.41
C LEU A 368 -15.28 -0.72 13.66
N ALA A 369 -14.44 -0.96 12.66
CA ALA A 369 -13.21 -1.73 12.83
C ALA A 369 -12.17 -0.98 13.69
N ILE A 370 -12.10 0.36 13.58
CA ILE A 370 -11.24 1.19 14.43
C ILE A 370 -11.77 1.14 15.87
N CYS A 371 -13.08 1.31 16.06
CA CYS A 371 -13.73 1.20 17.37
C CYS A 371 -13.40 -0.14 18.07
N GLY A 372 -13.45 -1.26 17.34
CA GLY A 372 -13.05 -2.57 17.86
C GLY A 372 -11.60 -2.58 18.39
N ARG A 373 -10.68 -2.03 17.64
CA ARG A 373 -9.27 -1.91 18.07
C ARG A 373 -9.09 -0.99 19.27
N MET A 374 -9.84 0.11 19.32
CA MET A 374 -9.81 1.01 20.48
C MET A 374 -10.39 0.34 21.73
N HIS A 375 -11.45 -0.43 21.57
CA HIS A 375 -12.02 -1.23 22.65
C HIS A 375 -11.02 -2.29 23.18
N GLU A 376 -10.32 -3.00 22.30
CA GLU A 376 -9.25 -3.94 22.68
C GLU A 376 -8.09 -3.26 23.46
N LEU A 377 -7.88 -1.96 23.23
CA LEU A 377 -6.89 -1.15 23.93
C LEU A 377 -7.37 -0.64 25.30
N GLY A 378 -8.64 -0.88 25.66
CA GLY A 378 -9.21 -0.44 26.91
C GLY A 378 -10.03 0.85 26.84
N LEU A 379 -10.25 1.43 25.65
CA LEU A 379 -11.18 2.54 25.50
C LEU A 379 -12.62 2.03 25.57
N VAL A 380 -13.51 2.84 26.10
CA VAL A 380 -14.93 2.51 26.24
C VAL A 380 -15.69 3.08 25.03
N PRO A 381 -16.25 2.23 24.13
CA PRO A 381 -17.12 2.72 23.08
C PRO A 381 -18.26 3.55 23.67
N TRP A 382 -18.46 4.75 23.17
CA TRP A 382 -19.42 5.70 23.68
C TRP A 382 -20.32 6.20 22.56
N ARG A 383 -21.62 6.06 22.74
CA ARG A 383 -22.61 6.31 21.69
C ARG A 383 -22.34 5.53 20.39
N MET A 384 -21.86 4.31 20.58
CA MET A 384 -21.50 3.38 19.49
C MET A 384 -22.24 2.06 19.65
N ASP A 385 -23.49 2.08 20.14
CA ASP A 385 -24.36 0.91 20.20
C ASP A 385 -25.40 0.87 19.07
N ALA A 386 -26.27 -0.14 19.08
CA ALA A 386 -27.29 -0.33 18.05
C ALA A 386 -28.34 0.80 18.06
N ASP A 387 -28.73 1.26 19.26
CA ASP A 387 -29.75 2.31 19.41
C ASP A 387 -29.20 3.67 19.00
N ASP A 388 -27.92 3.93 19.32
CA ASP A 388 -27.21 5.13 18.87
C ASP A 388 -27.16 5.21 17.34
N TYR A 389 -26.80 4.09 16.69
CA TYR A 389 -26.79 4.01 15.22
C TYR A 389 -28.18 4.24 14.62
N VAL A 390 -29.20 3.61 15.18
CA VAL A 390 -30.59 3.81 14.69
C VAL A 390 -30.99 5.28 14.84
N ARG A 391 -30.74 5.90 16.01
CA ARG A 391 -31.05 7.32 16.23
C ARG A 391 -30.31 8.23 15.25
N ALA A 392 -29.04 7.95 14.99
CA ALA A 392 -28.22 8.71 14.05
C ALA A 392 -28.80 8.65 12.62
N VAL A 393 -29.13 7.45 12.13
CA VAL A 393 -29.74 7.24 10.81
C VAL A 393 -31.09 7.92 10.74
N ASP A 394 -31.98 7.67 11.69
CA ASP A 394 -33.36 8.22 11.69
C ASP A 394 -33.35 9.76 11.79
N THR A 395 -32.37 10.33 12.50
CA THR A 395 -32.23 11.79 12.60
C THR A 395 -31.77 12.39 11.28
N ALA A 396 -30.78 11.79 10.62
CA ALA A 396 -30.32 12.24 9.31
C ALA A 396 -31.39 12.10 8.24
N GLU A 397 -32.13 10.97 8.21
CA GLU A 397 -33.23 10.74 7.28
C GLU A 397 -34.39 11.76 7.48
N ARG A 398 -34.77 12.05 8.72
CA ARG A 398 -35.78 13.09 9.03
C ARG A 398 -35.31 14.49 8.61
N ALA A 399 -34.03 14.77 8.69
CA ALA A 399 -33.45 16.02 8.20
C ALA A 399 -33.30 16.08 6.67
N GLY A 400 -33.63 15.00 5.94
CA GLY A 400 -33.46 14.91 4.50
C GLY A 400 -32.01 14.78 4.06
N THR A 401 -31.09 14.44 4.97
CA THR A 401 -29.66 14.27 4.66
C THR A 401 -29.45 12.96 3.89
N PRO A 402 -28.83 12.97 2.71
CA PRO A 402 -28.56 11.76 1.95
C PRO A 402 -27.46 10.95 2.64
N LEU A 403 -27.77 9.72 3.05
CA LEU A 403 -26.80 8.81 3.68
C LEU A 403 -26.25 7.81 2.65
N PRO A 404 -24.91 7.72 2.47
CA PRO A 404 -24.28 6.70 1.63
C PRO A 404 -24.61 5.28 2.12
N THR A 405 -24.55 4.32 1.21
CA THR A 405 -24.76 2.91 1.54
C THR A 405 -23.41 2.19 1.64
N GLU A 406 -23.15 1.55 2.77
CA GLU A 406 -21.94 0.74 2.96
C GLU A 406 -22.01 -0.56 2.15
N ARG A 407 -20.93 -0.84 1.42
CA ARG A 407 -20.81 -2.03 0.57
C ARG A 407 -19.85 -3.08 1.14
N ARG A 408 -18.97 -2.66 2.07
CA ARG A 408 -17.99 -3.55 2.70
C ARG A 408 -18.66 -4.44 3.75
N PRO A 409 -18.10 -5.63 4.07
CA PRO A 409 -18.58 -6.46 5.17
C PRO A 409 -18.49 -5.72 6.51
N SER A 410 -19.45 -5.92 7.38
CA SER A 410 -19.44 -5.37 8.74
C SER A 410 -18.41 -6.10 9.61
N PRO A 411 -17.57 -5.38 10.34
CA PRO A 411 -16.66 -5.98 11.30
C PRO A 411 -17.40 -6.52 12.53
N ALA A 412 -16.71 -7.28 13.36
CA ALA A 412 -17.24 -7.66 14.67
C ALA A 412 -17.33 -6.42 15.59
N THR A 413 -18.41 -6.34 16.36
CA THR A 413 -18.65 -5.29 17.35
C THR A 413 -18.84 -5.92 18.75
N PRO A 414 -17.75 -6.40 19.38
CA PRO A 414 -17.83 -7.18 20.63
C PRO A 414 -18.44 -6.39 21.80
N TRP A 415 -18.37 -5.07 21.77
CA TRP A 415 -18.99 -4.18 22.78
C TRP A 415 -20.51 -4.06 22.61
N SER A 416 -21.05 -4.32 21.42
CA SER A 416 -22.48 -4.26 21.09
C SER A 416 -22.80 -5.22 19.94
N PRO A 417 -23.06 -6.51 20.20
CA PRO A 417 -23.37 -7.49 19.15
C PRO A 417 -24.57 -7.08 18.28
N ALA A 418 -25.60 -6.47 18.90
CA ALA A 418 -26.78 -5.97 18.18
C ALA A 418 -26.46 -4.86 17.17
N LEU A 419 -25.38 -4.10 17.36
CA LEU A 419 -24.95 -3.06 16.43
C LEU A 419 -24.60 -3.67 15.06
N ARG A 420 -23.84 -4.75 15.03
CA ARG A 420 -23.48 -5.43 13.78
C ARG A 420 -24.71 -5.84 12.98
N GLU A 421 -25.67 -6.49 13.63
CA GLU A 421 -26.90 -6.95 12.98
C GLU A 421 -27.74 -5.77 12.45
N THR A 422 -27.83 -4.70 13.22
CA THR A 422 -28.58 -3.50 12.86
C THR A 422 -27.90 -2.75 11.71
N PHE A 423 -26.57 -2.66 11.74
CA PHE A 423 -25.76 -2.06 10.67
C PHE A 423 -25.87 -2.88 9.39
N ASP A 424 -25.84 -4.22 9.45
CA ASP A 424 -26.01 -5.09 8.28
C ASP A 424 -27.40 -4.98 7.65
N ARG A 425 -28.43 -4.67 8.44
CA ARG A 425 -29.80 -4.46 7.93
C ARG A 425 -29.99 -3.11 7.24
N ARG A 426 -29.48 -2.02 7.85
CA ARG A 426 -29.68 -0.66 7.34
C ARG A 426 -28.64 -0.23 6.32
N ARG A 427 -27.39 -0.63 6.50
CA ARG A 427 -26.26 -0.31 5.61
C ARG A 427 -26.05 1.17 5.34
N LYS A 428 -26.48 2.05 6.24
CA LYS A 428 -26.30 3.50 6.12
C LYS A 428 -25.02 3.95 6.78
N VAL A 429 -24.23 4.76 6.07
CA VAL A 429 -23.05 5.40 6.63
C VAL A 429 -23.45 6.70 7.30
N VAL A 430 -23.00 6.90 8.55
CA VAL A 430 -23.17 8.16 9.28
C VAL A 430 -21.79 8.61 9.78
N HIS A 431 -21.36 9.78 9.34
CA HIS A 431 -20.11 10.37 9.75
C HIS A 431 -20.24 11.22 11.01
N GLU A 432 -19.18 11.34 11.81
CA GLU A 432 -19.15 12.12 13.06
C GLU A 432 -19.60 13.56 12.88
N GLU A 433 -19.40 14.17 11.69
CA GLU A 433 -19.83 15.54 11.38
C GLU A 433 -21.38 15.72 11.46
N LEU A 434 -22.14 14.66 11.31
CA LEU A 434 -23.59 14.70 11.47
C LEU A 434 -24.04 14.57 12.94
N LEU A 435 -23.11 14.28 13.84
CA LEU A 435 -23.38 13.97 15.25
C LEU A 435 -22.76 14.98 16.22
N LEU A 436 -22.22 16.10 15.73
CA LEU A 436 -21.46 17.07 16.56
C LEU A 436 -22.21 17.51 17.80
N ASP A 437 -23.49 17.90 17.68
CA ASP A 437 -24.32 18.35 18.80
C ASP A 437 -24.53 17.24 19.84
N ASP A 438 -24.68 16.01 19.40
CA ASP A 438 -24.83 14.87 20.30
C ASP A 438 -23.50 14.51 20.98
N LEU A 439 -22.41 14.49 20.25
CA LEU A 439 -21.08 14.14 20.77
C LEU A 439 -20.60 15.14 21.82
N LEU A 440 -20.90 16.42 21.64
CA LEU A 440 -20.47 17.49 22.54
C LEU A 440 -21.42 17.70 23.73
N ARG A 441 -22.56 17.01 23.78
CA ARG A 441 -23.46 17.04 24.93
C ARG A 441 -22.86 16.21 26.07
N PRO A 442 -22.64 16.80 27.26
CA PRO A 442 -22.17 16.06 28.42
C PRO A 442 -23.04 14.84 28.70
N PRO A 443 -22.48 13.74 29.22
CA PRO A 443 -23.29 12.62 29.68
C PRO A 443 -24.26 13.10 30.74
N SER A 444 -25.50 12.61 30.69
CA SER A 444 -26.46 12.82 31.78
C SER A 444 -25.89 12.18 33.05
N SER A 445 -25.84 12.93 34.11
CA SER A 445 -25.33 12.54 35.44
C SER A 445 -26.11 11.34 35.95
#